data_17f79400135ef61ed93d826138227079
#
_entry.id   17f79400135ef61ed93d826138227079
#
_cell.length_a   1.000
_cell.length_b   1.000
_cell.length_c   1.000
_cell.angle_alpha   90.00
_cell.angle_beta   90.00
_cell.angle_gamma   90.00
#
_symmetry.space_group_name_H-M   'P 1'
#
loop_
_entity.id
_entity.type
_entity.pdbx_description
1 polymer ?
#
loop_
_entity_poly.entity_id
_entity_poly.type
_entity_poly.pdbx_seq_one_letter_code
_entity_poly.pdbx_strand_id
1 'polypeptide(L)'
;MEKKTWKIRAMQIAMALLCLVMLSMPLYVGLQKLVLKHPSWNRGLIAAILCDAPKKNPVPEIKKEKVDWEKEYPFAENERKPIQIFKGKHKSPAERLGENNNKRLVGYYHIVEAGRRLESRLGWEIKNPGLQTYLLGDGYWDYFYAKIDMKERADSVTRLSRFVAAQGGRFCYVQAPAKEAPEGETEKFCEKNYANQNADDLKRYLAQNSVDHLDLREALMQGKTAHEFHQLFFRTDHHWLPQTAIQAARIVGKKIQQDYGVQVELERLSLDQYSVDVKKAFFLGSQGKKVSLALAEPDDFPVLHPLRKTDFYLDNYKTIENEEGSFEITYDEHPLGVKDLYHTNPYAAYGAGDRPLFSLENRQLSNFKNQKVLLIKDSFGDTFAPVFAMGIKHLVVLDVRSFTGSVETLICKEKPDVVLLMYTPNYEGEIDWKKHEAKFDFR
;
A
#
# COMPACT_ATOMS: atom_id res chain seq x y z
N MET A 1 -40.72 -14.45 -30.34
CA MET A 1 -40.48 -15.77 -29.70
C MET A 1 -39.06 -16.27 -29.91
N GLU A 2 -38.44 -16.15 -31.08
CA GLU A 2 -37.10 -16.68 -31.40
C GLU A 2 -35.93 -16.05 -30.57
N LYS A 3 -35.94 -14.75 -30.28
CA LYS A 3 -34.91 -14.12 -29.47
C LYS A 3 -34.80 -14.63 -28.02
N LYS A 4 -35.90 -15.13 -27.47
CA LYS A 4 -35.93 -15.67 -26.09
C LYS A 4 -35.36 -17.08 -26.04
N THR A 5 -35.59 -17.87 -27.08
CA THR A 5 -35.06 -19.24 -27.22
C THR A 5 -33.56 -19.25 -27.46
N TRP A 6 -33.03 -18.27 -28.20
CA TRP A 6 -31.60 -18.14 -28.45
C TRP A 6 -30.82 -17.79 -27.15
N LYS A 7 -31.35 -16.87 -26.33
CA LYS A 7 -30.75 -16.52 -25.02
C LYS A 7 -30.70 -17.74 -24.08
N ILE A 8 -31.75 -18.56 -24.05
CA ILE A 8 -31.80 -19.76 -23.19
C ILE A 8 -30.79 -20.81 -23.68
N ARG A 9 -30.67 -21.04 -24.99
CA ARG A 9 -29.66 -21.96 -25.57
C ARG A 9 -28.22 -21.46 -25.32
N ALA A 10 -27.95 -20.17 -25.50
CA ALA A 10 -26.64 -19.58 -25.20
C ALA A 10 -26.26 -19.72 -23.70
N MET A 11 -27.22 -19.55 -22.80
CA MET A 11 -27.03 -19.75 -21.37
C MET A 11 -26.79 -21.24 -21.00
N GLN A 12 -27.47 -22.16 -21.66
CA GLN A 12 -27.25 -23.61 -21.47
C GLN A 12 -25.87 -24.05 -21.97
N ILE A 13 -25.42 -23.51 -23.11
CA ILE A 13 -24.07 -23.77 -23.65
C ILE A 13 -23.00 -23.17 -22.72
N ALA A 14 -23.21 -21.95 -22.23
CA ALA A 14 -22.30 -21.31 -21.27
C ALA A 14 -22.21 -22.09 -19.95
N MET A 15 -23.33 -22.57 -19.41
CA MET A 15 -23.34 -23.44 -18.23
C MET A 15 -22.67 -24.80 -18.49
N ALA A 16 -22.87 -25.41 -19.63
CA ALA A 16 -22.22 -26.68 -19.98
C ALA A 16 -20.69 -26.50 -20.12
N LEU A 17 -20.23 -25.39 -20.71
CA LEU A 17 -18.81 -25.03 -20.77
C LEU A 17 -18.23 -24.75 -19.39
N LEU A 18 -18.97 -24.07 -18.53
CA LEU A 18 -18.56 -23.80 -17.15
C LEU A 18 -18.45 -25.11 -16.36
N CYS A 19 -19.39 -26.04 -16.49
CA CYS A 19 -19.32 -27.35 -15.87
C CYS A 19 -18.14 -28.20 -16.41
N LEU A 20 -17.85 -28.13 -17.70
CA LEU A 20 -16.67 -28.77 -18.30
C LEU A 20 -15.35 -28.19 -17.74
N VAL A 21 -15.26 -26.88 -17.59
CA VAL A 21 -14.11 -26.21 -16.95
C VAL A 21 -14.00 -26.62 -15.49
N MET A 22 -15.09 -26.64 -14.74
CA MET A 22 -15.10 -27.05 -13.34
C MET A 22 -14.73 -28.52 -13.12
N LEU A 23 -15.14 -29.41 -14.03
CA LEU A 23 -14.77 -30.83 -14.00
C LEU A 23 -13.33 -31.09 -14.47
N SER A 24 -12.81 -30.26 -15.37
CA SER A 24 -11.41 -30.37 -15.84
C SER A 24 -10.40 -29.80 -14.82
N MET A 25 -10.81 -28.89 -13.93
CA MET A 25 -9.94 -28.27 -12.91
C MET A 25 -9.33 -29.28 -11.93
N PRO A 26 -10.06 -30.22 -11.31
CA PRO A 26 -9.46 -31.24 -10.43
C PRO A 26 -8.48 -32.15 -11.19
N LEU A 27 -8.77 -32.47 -12.45
CA LEU A 27 -7.90 -33.28 -13.32
C LEU A 27 -6.61 -32.52 -13.64
N TYR A 28 -6.72 -31.24 -13.95
CA TYR A 28 -5.59 -30.35 -14.23
C TYR A 28 -4.70 -30.16 -13.00
N VAL A 29 -5.28 -29.92 -11.81
CA VAL A 29 -4.54 -29.82 -10.54
C VAL A 29 -3.88 -31.14 -10.17
N GLY A 30 -4.54 -32.27 -10.44
CA GLY A 30 -3.98 -33.61 -10.27
C GLY A 30 -2.77 -33.84 -11.16
N LEU A 31 -2.87 -33.48 -12.44
CA LEU A 31 -1.78 -33.57 -13.42
C LEU A 31 -0.61 -32.65 -13.06
N GLN A 32 -0.87 -31.42 -12.61
CA GLN A 32 0.19 -30.52 -12.12
C GLN A 32 0.95 -31.11 -10.93
N LYS A 33 0.24 -31.66 -9.95
CA LYS A 33 0.89 -32.32 -8.78
C LYS A 33 1.73 -33.50 -9.19
N LEU A 34 1.29 -34.24 -10.22
CA LEU A 34 2.02 -35.38 -10.76
C LEU A 34 3.30 -34.94 -11.48
N VAL A 35 3.21 -33.91 -12.32
CA VAL A 35 4.35 -33.34 -13.06
C VAL A 35 5.38 -32.70 -12.14
N LEU A 36 4.93 -32.00 -11.07
CA LEU A 36 5.83 -31.45 -10.05
C LEU A 36 6.54 -32.52 -9.21
N LYS A 37 5.92 -33.71 -9.04
CA LYS A 37 6.56 -34.84 -8.36
C LYS A 37 7.57 -35.61 -9.24
N HIS A 38 7.46 -35.46 -10.58
CA HIS A 38 8.31 -36.17 -11.52
C HIS A 38 9.01 -35.18 -12.47
N PRO A 39 10.09 -34.51 -12.04
CA PRO A 39 10.77 -33.48 -12.86
C PRO A 39 11.28 -33.98 -14.24
N SER A 40 11.45 -35.30 -14.39
CA SER A 40 11.84 -35.94 -15.65
C SER A 40 10.77 -35.86 -16.76
N TRP A 41 9.51 -35.63 -16.41
CA TRP A 41 8.38 -35.49 -17.34
C TRP A 41 8.24 -34.06 -17.89
N ASN A 42 9.04 -33.14 -17.38
CA ASN A 42 8.96 -31.71 -17.70
C ASN A 42 9.69 -31.34 -19.03
N ARG A 43 9.93 -32.33 -19.92
CA ARG A 43 10.57 -32.08 -21.21
C ARG A 43 9.56 -32.25 -22.34
N GLY A 44 9.09 -31.15 -22.94
CA GLY A 44 8.26 -31.19 -24.13
C GLY A 44 6.97 -30.36 -24.05
N LEU A 45 5.94 -30.81 -24.78
CA LEU A 45 4.65 -30.10 -24.94
C LEU A 45 3.97 -29.72 -23.62
N ILE A 46 4.16 -30.52 -22.56
CA ILE A 46 3.64 -30.25 -21.21
C ILE A 46 4.33 -29.05 -20.58
N ALA A 47 5.64 -28.89 -20.80
CA ALA A 47 6.37 -27.70 -20.35
C ALA A 47 5.87 -26.44 -21.07
N ALA A 48 5.54 -26.50 -22.34
CA ALA A 48 5.05 -25.37 -23.13
C ALA A 48 3.63 -24.93 -22.69
N ILE A 49 2.80 -25.87 -22.22
CA ILE A 49 1.44 -25.59 -21.74
C ILE A 49 1.42 -25.13 -20.28
N LEU A 50 2.40 -25.55 -19.48
CA LEU A 50 2.50 -25.25 -18.05
C LEU A 50 3.52 -24.15 -17.71
N CYS A 51 4.31 -23.69 -18.69
CA CYS A 51 5.43 -22.78 -18.49
C CYS A 51 5.08 -21.30 -18.65
N ASP A 52 3.98 -20.85 -18.04
CA ASP A 52 3.88 -19.43 -17.63
C ASP A 52 4.37 -19.23 -16.18
N ALA A 53 5.08 -20.18 -15.63
CA ALA A 53 5.83 -19.96 -14.42
C ALA A 53 7.05 -19.06 -14.78
N PRO A 54 7.16 -17.85 -14.23
CA PRO A 54 8.33 -17.01 -14.46
C PRO A 54 9.58 -17.85 -14.15
N LYS A 55 10.52 -17.89 -15.07
CA LYS A 55 11.84 -18.44 -14.78
C LYS A 55 12.34 -17.71 -13.55
N LYS A 56 12.37 -18.40 -12.42
CA LYS A 56 13.05 -17.88 -11.23
C LYS A 56 14.50 -17.69 -11.62
N ASN A 57 14.85 -16.48 -12.05
CA ASN A 57 16.23 -16.07 -11.93
C ASN A 57 16.55 -16.20 -10.43
N PRO A 58 17.60 -16.93 -10.05
CA PRO A 58 17.97 -16.98 -8.65
C PRO A 58 18.36 -15.56 -8.24
N VAL A 59 17.42 -14.87 -7.61
CA VAL A 59 17.70 -13.64 -6.90
C VAL A 59 18.60 -14.06 -5.75
N PRO A 60 19.75 -13.41 -5.55
CA PRO A 60 20.51 -13.65 -4.34
C PRO A 60 19.56 -13.43 -3.16
N GLU A 61 19.31 -14.47 -2.42
CA GLU A 61 18.50 -14.42 -1.20
C GLU A 61 19.30 -13.57 -0.21
N ILE A 62 18.98 -12.27 -0.13
CA ILE A 62 19.50 -11.41 0.93
C ILE A 62 18.96 -12.05 2.21
N LYS A 63 19.84 -12.67 2.98
CA LYS A 63 19.49 -13.23 4.29
C LYS A 63 19.02 -12.08 5.17
N LYS A 64 17.70 -11.88 5.21
CA LYS A 64 17.07 -10.97 6.17
C LYS A 64 17.19 -11.66 7.52
N GLU A 65 17.97 -11.13 8.43
CA GLU A 65 17.93 -11.55 9.82
C GLU A 65 16.52 -11.25 10.36
N LYS A 66 15.87 -12.25 10.96
CA LYS A 66 14.62 -12.04 11.65
C LYS A 66 14.94 -11.35 12.97
N VAL A 67 14.75 -10.03 13.00
CA VAL A 67 14.82 -9.29 14.26
C VAL A 67 13.56 -9.62 15.08
N ASP A 68 13.76 -10.04 16.30
CA ASP A 68 12.68 -10.17 17.26
C ASP A 68 12.40 -8.78 17.87
N TRP A 69 11.49 -8.05 17.23
CA TRP A 69 11.15 -6.69 17.61
C TRP A 69 10.59 -6.60 19.03
N GLU A 70 9.87 -7.62 19.51
CA GLU A 70 9.35 -7.64 20.90
C GLU A 70 10.47 -7.71 21.91
N LYS A 71 11.56 -8.41 21.59
CA LYS A 71 12.75 -8.49 22.45
C LYS A 71 13.59 -7.21 22.38
N GLU A 72 13.77 -6.65 21.19
CA GLU A 72 14.56 -5.43 20.97
C GLU A 72 13.82 -4.18 21.47
N TYR A 73 12.49 -4.16 21.32
CA TYR A 73 11.59 -3.08 21.74
C TYR A 73 10.44 -3.64 22.57
N PRO A 74 10.67 -4.05 23.83
CA PRO A 74 9.67 -4.71 24.65
C PRO A 74 8.50 -3.80 25.00
N PHE A 75 7.30 -4.38 25.02
CA PHE A 75 6.11 -3.71 25.54
C PHE A 75 6.23 -3.53 27.06
N ALA A 76 5.69 -2.44 27.58
CA ALA A 76 5.58 -2.25 29.02
C ALA A 76 4.69 -3.32 29.62
N GLU A 77 5.17 -4.02 30.68
CA GLU A 77 4.57 -5.24 31.21
C GLU A 77 3.10 -5.13 31.68
N ASN A 78 2.59 -3.91 31.93
CA ASN A 78 1.35 -3.73 32.70
C ASN A 78 0.12 -3.27 31.91
N GLU A 79 0.16 -3.13 30.57
CA GLU A 79 -0.95 -2.48 29.85
C GLU A 79 -1.42 -3.17 28.56
N ARG A 80 -1.14 -4.44 28.34
CA ARG A 80 -1.69 -5.19 27.20
C ARG A 80 -3.19 -5.46 27.36
N LYS A 81 -4.02 -4.41 27.26
CA LYS A 81 -5.41 -4.59 26.86
C LYS A 81 -5.46 -4.37 25.36
N PRO A 82 -5.64 -5.45 24.55
CA PRO A 82 -5.80 -5.27 23.12
C PRO A 82 -6.95 -4.29 22.89
N ILE A 83 -6.71 -3.27 22.08
CA ILE A 83 -7.78 -2.41 21.59
C ILE A 83 -8.69 -3.35 20.83
N GLN A 84 -9.94 -3.57 21.34
CA GLN A 84 -10.90 -4.43 20.65
C GLN A 84 -11.43 -3.69 19.41
N ILE A 85 -10.57 -3.55 18.40
CA ILE A 85 -10.95 -3.01 17.11
C ILE A 85 -11.63 -4.14 16.35
N PHE A 86 -12.93 -4.08 16.32
CA PHE A 86 -13.90 -4.84 15.53
C PHE A 86 -13.53 -6.29 15.19
N LYS A 87 -14.26 -7.25 15.73
CA LYS A 87 -14.29 -8.65 15.25
C LYS A 87 -15.04 -8.71 13.91
N GLY A 88 -14.34 -8.46 12.81
CA GLY A 88 -14.83 -8.79 11.48
C GLY A 88 -15.12 -10.30 11.37
N LYS A 89 -16.04 -10.70 10.50
CA LYS A 89 -16.33 -12.11 10.25
C LYS A 89 -15.03 -12.84 9.86
N HIS A 90 -14.66 -13.85 10.65
CA HIS A 90 -13.54 -14.71 10.35
C HIS A 90 -13.77 -15.43 9.02
N LYS A 91 -12.83 -15.27 8.06
CA LYS A 91 -12.79 -16.16 6.90
C LYS A 91 -12.58 -17.59 7.40
N SER A 92 -13.42 -18.51 6.97
CA SER A 92 -13.29 -19.92 7.30
C SER A 92 -11.92 -20.48 6.82
N PRO A 93 -11.41 -21.57 7.44
CA PRO A 93 -10.20 -22.21 6.94
C PRO A 93 -10.28 -22.62 5.46
N ALA A 94 -11.47 -22.96 4.98
CA ALA A 94 -11.73 -23.32 3.59
C ALA A 94 -11.61 -22.10 2.66
N GLU A 95 -12.11 -20.93 3.05
CA GLU A 95 -11.96 -19.67 2.28
C GLU A 95 -10.49 -19.25 2.19
N ARG A 96 -9.70 -19.41 3.29
CA ARG A 96 -8.26 -19.13 3.29
C ARG A 96 -7.47 -20.10 2.42
N LEU A 97 -7.82 -21.39 2.43
CA LEU A 97 -7.23 -22.41 1.57
C LEU A 97 -7.55 -22.11 0.11
N GLY A 98 -8.79 -21.69 -0.20
CA GLY A 98 -9.24 -21.32 -1.53
C GLY A 98 -8.41 -20.14 -2.08
N GLU A 99 -8.28 -19.05 -1.34
CA GLU A 99 -7.52 -17.86 -1.79
C GLU A 99 -6.03 -18.14 -2.02
N ASN A 100 -5.39 -18.91 -1.13
CA ASN A 100 -3.97 -19.24 -1.27
C ASN A 100 -3.69 -20.27 -2.36
N ASN A 101 -4.61 -21.22 -2.59
CA ASN A 101 -4.42 -22.22 -3.63
C ASN A 101 -4.76 -21.66 -5.01
N ASN A 102 -5.78 -20.81 -5.13
CA ASN A 102 -6.19 -20.23 -6.41
C ASN A 102 -5.09 -19.36 -7.03
N LYS A 103 -4.41 -18.52 -6.24
CA LYS A 103 -3.29 -17.69 -6.72
C LYS A 103 -2.05 -18.48 -7.14
N ARG A 104 -1.95 -19.76 -6.77
CA ARG A 104 -0.86 -20.68 -7.15
C ARG A 104 -1.16 -21.55 -8.35
N LEU A 105 -2.40 -21.49 -8.88
CA LEU A 105 -2.77 -22.19 -10.10
C LEU A 105 -2.06 -21.55 -11.30
N VAL A 106 -1.31 -22.35 -12.05
CA VAL A 106 -0.77 -21.92 -13.35
C VAL A 106 -1.94 -21.54 -14.25
N GLY A 107 -1.89 -20.35 -14.86
CA GLY A 107 -3.00 -19.84 -15.66
C GLY A 107 -4.18 -19.27 -14.89
N TYR A 108 -4.09 -19.11 -13.55
CA TYR A 108 -5.16 -18.52 -12.76
C TYR A 108 -5.62 -17.16 -13.31
N TYR A 109 -4.68 -16.28 -13.64
CA TYR A 109 -5.02 -14.96 -14.17
C TYR A 109 -5.64 -15.02 -15.57
N HIS A 110 -5.25 -15.96 -16.41
CA HIS A 110 -5.90 -16.18 -17.72
C HIS A 110 -7.36 -16.65 -17.57
N ILE A 111 -7.64 -17.49 -16.57
CA ILE A 111 -9.01 -17.91 -16.25
C ILE A 111 -9.83 -16.71 -15.73
N VAL A 112 -9.25 -15.89 -14.86
CA VAL A 112 -9.88 -14.66 -14.36
C VAL A 112 -10.17 -13.70 -15.52
N GLU A 113 -9.21 -13.48 -16.41
CA GLU A 113 -9.39 -12.64 -17.61
C GLU A 113 -10.51 -13.15 -18.53
N ALA A 114 -10.53 -14.45 -18.82
CA ALA A 114 -11.57 -15.05 -19.63
C ALA A 114 -12.96 -14.89 -19.00
N GLY A 115 -13.05 -15.10 -17.68
CA GLY A 115 -14.26 -14.87 -16.90
C GLY A 115 -14.73 -13.42 -16.99
N ARG A 116 -13.84 -12.46 -16.77
CA ARG A 116 -14.15 -11.02 -16.83
C ARG A 116 -14.59 -10.56 -18.23
N ARG A 117 -13.93 -11.06 -19.28
CA ARG A 117 -14.33 -10.80 -20.67
C ARG A 117 -15.73 -11.32 -20.97
N LEU A 118 -16.07 -12.50 -20.43
CA LEU A 118 -17.41 -13.09 -20.59
C LEU A 118 -18.45 -12.26 -19.84
N GLU A 119 -18.21 -11.90 -18.60
CA GLU A 119 -19.08 -11.05 -17.78
C GLU A 119 -19.36 -9.70 -18.46
N SER A 120 -18.30 -9.04 -18.98
CA SER A 120 -18.43 -7.78 -19.72
C SER A 120 -19.26 -7.93 -21.00
N ARG A 121 -19.05 -9.02 -21.79
CA ARG A 121 -19.83 -9.27 -23.00
C ARG A 121 -21.29 -9.59 -22.72
N LEU A 122 -21.60 -10.16 -21.57
CA LEU A 122 -22.98 -10.44 -21.15
C LEU A 122 -23.67 -9.22 -20.56
N GLY A 123 -22.97 -8.07 -20.44
CA GLY A 123 -23.49 -6.88 -19.81
C GLY A 123 -23.76 -7.07 -18.32
N TRP A 124 -23.13 -8.06 -17.70
CA TRP A 124 -23.12 -8.18 -16.25
C TRP A 124 -22.17 -7.11 -15.73
N GLU A 125 -22.76 -6.04 -15.20
CA GLU A 125 -21.97 -5.05 -14.46
C GLU A 125 -21.22 -5.76 -13.34
N ILE A 126 -19.94 -5.39 -13.15
CA ILE A 126 -19.09 -6.02 -12.15
C ILE A 126 -19.55 -5.55 -10.76
N LYS A 127 -20.71 -5.98 -10.36
CA LYS A 127 -21.24 -5.89 -9.00
C LYS A 127 -20.83 -7.16 -8.25
N ASN A 128 -19.53 -7.44 -8.20
CA ASN A 128 -19.06 -8.56 -7.39
C ASN A 128 -18.66 -7.99 -6.00
N PRO A 129 -19.51 -8.19 -4.96
CA PRO A 129 -19.19 -7.74 -3.60
C PRO A 129 -17.85 -8.29 -3.09
N GLY A 130 -17.39 -9.42 -3.66
CA GLY A 130 -16.09 -10.01 -3.34
C GLY A 130 -14.89 -9.26 -3.90
N LEU A 131 -15.06 -8.37 -4.89
CA LEU A 131 -13.97 -7.57 -5.44
C LEU A 131 -13.65 -6.34 -4.61
N GLN A 132 -14.64 -5.81 -3.88
CA GLN A 132 -14.49 -4.57 -3.09
C GLN A 132 -13.92 -3.39 -3.90
N THR A 133 -14.11 -3.39 -5.22
CA THR A 133 -13.53 -2.44 -6.17
C THR A 133 -14.59 -1.91 -7.09
N TYR A 134 -14.54 -0.63 -7.43
CA TYR A 134 -15.42 0.02 -8.40
C TYR A 134 -14.65 0.95 -9.32
N LEU A 135 -15.26 1.30 -10.47
CA LEU A 135 -14.69 2.20 -11.46
C LEU A 135 -15.26 3.60 -11.24
N LEU A 136 -14.38 4.56 -11.00
CA LEU A 136 -14.70 5.98 -11.02
C LEU A 136 -15.04 6.44 -12.45
N GLY A 137 -15.78 7.52 -12.59
CA GLY A 137 -16.32 7.97 -13.87
C GLY A 137 -15.30 8.27 -14.96
N ASP A 138 -14.02 8.39 -14.61
CA ASP A 138 -12.90 8.76 -15.46
C ASP A 138 -11.86 7.66 -15.70
N GLY A 139 -12.19 6.42 -15.35
CA GLY A 139 -11.35 5.25 -15.63
C GLY A 139 -10.37 4.87 -14.52
N TYR A 140 -10.49 5.46 -13.35
CA TYR A 140 -9.72 5.08 -12.17
C TYR A 140 -10.46 4.03 -11.34
N TRP A 141 -9.76 3.00 -10.89
CA TRP A 141 -10.31 1.97 -10.00
C TRP A 141 -10.08 2.38 -8.55
N ASP A 142 -11.12 2.20 -7.68
CA ASP A 142 -11.00 2.43 -6.25
C ASP A 142 -11.63 1.31 -5.43
N TYR A 143 -11.44 1.33 -4.10
CA TYR A 143 -12.00 0.37 -3.16
C TYR A 143 -13.22 0.93 -2.44
N PHE A 144 -14.17 0.06 -2.11
CA PHE A 144 -15.23 0.37 -1.16
C PHE A 144 -14.77 0.15 0.27
N TYR A 145 -15.03 1.13 1.11
CA TYR A 145 -14.77 1.07 2.54
C TYR A 145 -16.06 1.23 3.33
N ALA A 146 -16.25 0.34 4.32
CA ALA A 146 -17.40 0.39 5.22
C ALA A 146 -17.30 1.57 6.19
N LYS A 147 -18.45 2.01 6.69
CA LYS A 147 -18.49 2.97 7.80
C LYS A 147 -17.95 2.31 9.07
N ILE A 148 -17.04 3.00 9.75
CA ILE A 148 -16.37 2.54 10.96
C ILE A 148 -16.48 3.63 12.02
N ASP A 149 -16.64 3.23 13.28
CA ASP A 149 -16.52 4.16 14.40
C ASP A 149 -15.02 4.46 14.64
N MET A 150 -14.66 5.72 14.48
CA MET A 150 -13.27 6.17 14.60
C MET A 150 -12.87 6.56 16.03
N LYS A 151 -13.78 6.46 17.00
CA LYS A 151 -13.53 6.95 18.35
C LYS A 151 -12.34 6.24 19.03
N GLU A 152 -12.32 4.91 19.04
CA GLU A 152 -11.22 4.14 19.67
C GLU A 152 -9.86 4.43 19.02
N ARG A 153 -9.85 4.60 17.67
CA ARG A 153 -8.65 4.98 16.94
C ARG A 153 -8.17 6.38 17.32
N ALA A 154 -9.09 7.33 17.40
CA ALA A 154 -8.79 8.68 17.85
C ALA A 154 -8.28 8.72 19.30
N ASP A 155 -8.84 7.91 20.19
CA ASP A 155 -8.40 7.80 21.59
C ASP A 155 -6.96 7.26 21.63
N SER A 156 -6.61 6.28 20.79
CA SER A 156 -5.27 5.73 20.70
C SER A 156 -4.24 6.74 20.14
N VAL A 157 -4.59 7.45 19.07
CA VAL A 157 -3.75 8.52 18.53
C VAL A 157 -3.56 9.65 19.54
N THR A 158 -4.63 9.99 20.27
CA THR A 158 -4.56 11.01 21.35
C THR A 158 -3.61 10.58 22.46
N ARG A 159 -3.64 9.30 22.85
CA ARG A 159 -2.70 8.75 23.82
C ARG A 159 -1.26 8.86 23.34
N LEU A 160 -0.98 8.45 22.10
CA LEU A 160 0.35 8.55 21.49
C LEU A 160 0.82 10.00 21.45
N SER A 161 -0.03 10.94 21.04
CA SER A 161 0.29 12.38 21.01
C SER A 161 0.71 12.90 22.39
N ARG A 162 -0.03 12.52 23.44
CA ARG A 162 0.30 12.88 24.83
C ARG A 162 1.59 12.23 25.31
N PHE A 163 1.82 10.98 24.93
CA PHE A 163 3.06 10.28 25.25
C PHE A 163 4.27 10.99 24.62
N VAL A 164 4.21 11.32 23.33
CA VAL A 164 5.26 12.06 22.63
C VAL A 164 5.53 13.39 23.29
N ALA A 165 4.49 14.15 23.66
CA ALA A 165 4.62 15.42 24.37
C ALA A 165 5.30 15.25 25.75
N ALA A 166 4.98 14.20 26.48
CA ALA A 166 5.62 13.86 27.75
C ALA A 166 7.11 13.53 27.60
N GLN A 167 7.53 13.01 26.43
CA GLN A 167 8.94 12.80 26.10
C GLN A 167 9.64 14.07 25.56
N GLY A 168 8.94 15.20 25.48
CA GLY A 168 9.48 16.49 24.99
C GLY A 168 9.40 16.66 23.47
N GLY A 169 8.84 15.70 22.73
CA GLY A 169 8.65 15.77 21.29
C GLY A 169 7.37 16.49 20.87
N ARG A 170 7.25 16.76 19.58
CA ARG A 170 6.03 17.26 18.92
C ARG A 170 5.37 16.13 18.16
N PHE A 171 4.04 16.16 18.04
CA PHE A 171 3.25 15.16 17.32
C PHE A 171 2.34 15.81 16.30
N CYS A 172 2.23 15.20 15.11
CA CYS A 172 1.24 15.56 14.11
C CYS A 172 0.67 14.31 13.47
N TYR A 173 -0.67 14.22 13.46
CA TYR A 173 -1.37 13.26 12.62
C TYR A 173 -1.46 13.80 11.19
N VAL A 174 -1.02 13.04 10.20
CA VAL A 174 -1.05 13.40 8.78
C VAL A 174 -2.06 12.51 8.05
N GLN A 175 -3.19 13.07 7.67
CA GLN A 175 -4.19 12.37 6.88
C GLN A 175 -3.77 12.33 5.42
N ALA A 176 -3.25 11.20 4.95
CA ALA A 176 -3.01 10.99 3.53
C ALA A 176 -4.34 10.75 2.77
N PRO A 177 -4.41 11.04 1.45
CA PRO A 177 -5.66 10.95 0.71
C PRO A 177 -6.04 9.51 0.32
N ALA A 178 -7.35 9.26 0.17
CA ALA A 178 -7.85 8.19 -0.69
C ALA A 178 -8.00 8.72 -2.12
N LYS A 179 -8.21 7.83 -3.09
CA LYS A 179 -8.37 8.23 -4.50
C LYS A 179 -9.69 8.95 -4.75
N GLU A 180 -10.75 8.55 -4.07
CA GLU A 180 -12.03 9.26 -4.12
C GLU A 180 -11.84 10.72 -3.66
N ALA A 181 -12.34 11.67 -4.45
CA ALA A 181 -12.25 13.09 -4.13
C ALA A 181 -12.96 13.41 -2.79
N PRO A 182 -12.41 14.33 -1.96
CA PRO A 182 -12.98 14.65 -0.64
C PRO A 182 -14.42 15.13 -0.67
N GLU A 183 -14.84 15.80 -1.74
CA GLU A 183 -16.21 16.30 -1.92
C GLU A 183 -17.23 15.19 -2.18
N GLY A 184 -16.77 13.96 -2.31
CA GLY A 184 -17.54 12.82 -2.73
C GLY A 184 -17.82 12.83 -4.23
N GLU A 185 -18.09 11.66 -4.78
CA GLU A 185 -18.52 11.50 -6.15
C GLU A 185 -19.94 10.95 -6.17
N THR A 186 -20.71 11.37 -7.16
CA THR A 186 -22.05 10.82 -7.35
C THR A 186 -21.90 9.37 -7.78
N GLU A 187 -22.09 8.47 -6.84
CA GLU A 187 -21.92 7.03 -7.08
C GLU A 187 -22.96 6.56 -8.10
N LYS A 188 -22.48 6.03 -9.21
CA LYS A 188 -23.34 5.31 -10.17
C LYS A 188 -23.80 3.94 -9.63
N PHE A 189 -23.27 3.51 -8.50
CA PHE A 189 -23.49 2.21 -7.86
C PHE A 189 -24.13 2.38 -6.49
N CYS A 190 -24.94 1.41 -6.08
CA CYS A 190 -25.79 1.50 -4.89
C CYS A 190 -25.07 1.44 -3.53
N GLU A 191 -23.75 1.27 -3.50
CA GLU A 191 -22.97 1.17 -2.27
C GLU A 191 -22.16 2.45 -2.05
N LYS A 192 -22.32 3.06 -0.89
CA LYS A 192 -21.58 4.26 -0.49
C LYS A 192 -20.19 3.90 0.00
N ASN A 193 -19.18 4.58 -0.52
CA ASN A 193 -17.82 4.54 0.01
C ASN A 193 -17.70 5.48 1.23
N TYR A 194 -17.19 4.97 2.34
CA TYR A 194 -17.06 5.72 3.59
C TYR A 194 -15.61 6.14 3.90
N ALA A 195 -14.65 5.94 2.99
CA ALA A 195 -13.25 6.28 3.23
C ALA A 195 -13.08 7.73 3.73
N ASN A 196 -13.58 8.70 2.97
CA ASN A 196 -13.46 10.11 3.34
C ASN A 196 -14.26 10.44 4.61
N GLN A 197 -15.47 9.87 4.78
CA GLN A 197 -16.26 10.13 5.99
C GLN A 197 -15.59 9.54 7.25
N ASN A 198 -14.94 8.38 7.17
CA ASN A 198 -14.19 7.82 8.28
C ASN A 198 -13.01 8.75 8.65
N ALA A 199 -12.28 9.26 7.66
CA ALA A 199 -11.19 10.21 7.90
C ALA A 199 -11.69 11.55 8.49
N ASP A 200 -12.84 12.04 8.05
CA ASP A 200 -13.47 13.25 8.62
C ASP A 200 -13.88 13.05 10.08
N ASP A 201 -14.46 11.88 10.40
CA ASP A 201 -14.80 11.53 11.77
C ASP A 201 -13.53 11.43 12.65
N LEU A 202 -12.47 10.79 12.15
CA LEU A 202 -11.18 10.73 12.85
C LEU A 202 -10.64 12.14 13.11
N LYS A 203 -10.54 12.97 12.06
CA LYS A 203 -10.08 14.37 12.15
C LYS A 203 -10.88 15.16 13.20
N ARG A 204 -12.21 15.03 13.19
CA ARG A 204 -13.08 15.69 14.17
C ARG A 204 -12.77 15.25 15.61
N TYR A 205 -12.60 13.96 15.88
CA TYR A 205 -12.23 13.48 17.20
C TYR A 205 -10.84 13.96 17.63
N LEU A 206 -9.87 13.97 16.71
CA LEU A 206 -8.52 14.48 17.01
C LEU A 206 -8.55 15.97 17.37
N ALA A 207 -9.31 16.79 16.62
CA ALA A 207 -9.49 18.20 16.91
C ALA A 207 -10.13 18.44 18.28
N GLN A 208 -11.16 17.66 18.64
CA GLN A 208 -11.81 17.72 19.95
C GLN A 208 -10.85 17.40 21.12
N ASN A 209 -9.84 16.58 20.85
CA ASN A 209 -8.80 16.20 21.82
C ASN A 209 -7.53 17.08 21.74
N SER A 210 -7.58 18.16 20.97
CA SER A 210 -6.43 19.08 20.74
C SER A 210 -5.19 18.37 20.18
N VAL A 211 -5.37 17.31 19.40
CA VAL A 211 -4.29 16.65 18.67
C VAL A 211 -4.00 17.42 17.40
N ASP A 212 -2.76 17.82 17.21
CA ASP A 212 -2.35 18.51 15.98
C ASP A 212 -2.43 17.55 14.78
N HIS A 213 -2.98 18.06 13.68
CA HIS A 213 -3.19 17.28 12.48
C HIS A 213 -3.08 18.11 11.21
N LEU A 214 -2.76 17.43 10.11
CA LEU A 214 -2.68 17.98 8.76
C LEU A 214 -3.48 17.09 7.81
N ASP A 215 -4.45 17.67 7.13
CA ASP A 215 -5.25 16.96 6.12
C ASP A 215 -4.68 17.21 4.71
N LEU A 216 -3.95 16.23 4.18
CA LEU A 216 -3.40 16.29 2.84
C LEU A 216 -4.47 16.17 1.74
N ARG A 217 -5.67 15.64 2.05
CA ARG A 217 -6.78 15.56 1.10
C ARG A 217 -7.19 16.96 0.66
N GLU A 218 -7.42 17.85 1.62
CA GLU A 218 -7.79 19.24 1.35
C GLU A 218 -6.69 19.99 0.63
N ALA A 219 -5.43 19.85 1.11
CA ALA A 219 -4.30 20.56 0.54
C ALA A 219 -3.98 20.13 -0.91
N LEU A 220 -4.13 18.85 -1.23
CA LEU A 220 -3.90 18.32 -2.58
C LEU A 220 -5.08 18.55 -3.53
N MET A 221 -6.30 18.67 -3.00
CA MET A 221 -7.52 18.96 -3.78
C MET A 221 -7.61 20.45 -4.16
N GLN A 222 -6.97 21.33 -3.42
CA GLN A 222 -7.12 22.76 -3.59
C GLN A 222 -6.93 23.20 -5.07
N GLY A 223 -7.97 23.81 -5.64
CA GLY A 223 -8.01 24.31 -7.00
C GLY A 223 -8.10 23.25 -8.09
N LYS A 224 -8.42 22.00 -7.73
CA LYS A 224 -8.57 20.88 -8.67
C LYS A 224 -10.02 20.40 -8.76
N THR A 225 -10.38 19.91 -9.91
CA THR A 225 -11.58 19.08 -10.12
C THR A 225 -11.33 17.67 -9.59
N ALA A 226 -12.39 16.87 -9.39
CA ALA A 226 -12.25 15.46 -9.02
C ALA A 226 -11.35 14.69 -9.98
N HIS A 227 -11.50 14.91 -11.30
CA HIS A 227 -10.65 14.27 -12.31
C HIS A 227 -9.16 14.64 -12.15
N GLU A 228 -8.84 15.91 -11.94
CA GLU A 228 -7.46 16.36 -11.71
C GLU A 228 -6.91 15.81 -10.38
N PHE A 229 -7.77 15.59 -9.39
CA PHE A 229 -7.38 14.95 -8.15
C PHE A 229 -7.06 13.47 -8.36
N HIS A 230 -7.86 12.73 -9.15
CA HIS A 230 -7.58 11.33 -9.48
C HIS A 230 -6.25 11.16 -10.22
N GLN A 231 -5.81 12.14 -11.02
CA GLN A 231 -4.51 12.12 -11.70
C GLN A 231 -3.31 12.15 -10.72
N LEU A 232 -3.53 12.38 -9.44
CA LEU A 232 -2.50 12.26 -8.41
C LEU A 232 -2.19 10.79 -8.04
N PHE A 233 -2.97 9.83 -8.53
CA PHE A 233 -2.89 8.40 -8.19
C PHE A 233 -2.63 7.54 -9.42
N PHE A 234 -2.23 6.29 -9.19
CA PHE A 234 -2.26 5.25 -10.22
C PHE A 234 -3.72 4.90 -10.56
N ARG A 235 -4.02 4.62 -11.82
CA ARG A 235 -5.39 4.26 -12.23
C ARG A 235 -5.83 2.91 -11.69
N THR A 236 -4.88 1.96 -11.63
CA THR A 236 -5.15 0.56 -11.29
C THR A 236 -4.70 0.19 -9.87
N ASP A 237 -4.15 1.15 -9.12
CA ASP A 237 -3.71 0.97 -7.74
C ASP A 237 -4.22 2.09 -6.82
N HIS A 238 -4.37 1.79 -5.54
CA HIS A 238 -4.85 2.77 -4.56
C HIS A 238 -3.81 3.82 -4.16
N HIS A 239 -2.54 3.58 -4.46
CA HIS A 239 -1.47 4.50 -4.09
C HIS A 239 -1.42 5.75 -4.98
N TRP A 240 -0.93 6.82 -4.39
CA TRP A 240 -0.56 8.02 -5.13
C TRP A 240 0.68 7.81 -6.01
N LEU A 241 0.87 8.70 -6.98
CA LEU A 241 2.08 8.74 -7.78
C LEU A 241 3.27 9.27 -6.96
N PRO A 242 4.51 8.87 -7.25
CA PRO A 242 5.70 9.42 -6.60
C PRO A 242 5.81 10.94 -6.68
N GLN A 243 5.33 11.55 -7.77
CA GLN A 243 5.27 13.00 -7.92
C GLN A 243 4.31 13.66 -6.91
N THR A 244 3.22 12.97 -6.57
CA THR A 244 2.29 13.43 -5.52
C THR A 244 2.93 13.33 -4.15
N ALA A 245 3.75 12.31 -3.90
CA ALA A 245 4.52 12.20 -2.66
C ALA A 245 5.49 13.38 -2.47
N ILE A 246 6.07 13.94 -3.54
CA ILE A 246 6.89 15.16 -3.46
C ILE A 246 6.04 16.36 -3.00
N GLN A 247 4.84 16.54 -3.57
CA GLN A 247 3.95 17.62 -3.16
C GLN A 247 3.55 17.46 -1.68
N ALA A 248 3.18 16.25 -1.26
CA ALA A 248 2.85 15.93 0.12
C ALA A 248 4.04 16.21 1.06
N ALA A 249 5.25 15.78 0.70
CA ALA A 249 6.46 16.02 1.47
C ALA A 249 6.75 17.51 1.66
N ARG A 250 6.55 18.32 0.63
CA ARG A 250 6.69 19.77 0.72
C ARG A 250 5.66 20.40 1.67
N ILE A 251 4.39 19.95 1.62
CA ILE A 251 3.31 20.44 2.49
C ILE A 251 3.62 20.09 3.95
N VAL A 252 3.97 18.83 4.23
CA VAL A 252 4.35 18.37 5.58
C VAL A 252 5.61 19.10 6.06
N GLY A 253 6.62 19.25 5.20
CA GLY A 253 7.86 19.98 5.50
C GLY A 253 7.60 21.41 5.89
N LYS A 254 6.72 22.14 5.18
CA LYS A 254 6.32 23.50 5.54
C LYS A 254 5.67 23.54 6.92
N LYS A 255 4.73 22.63 7.21
CA LYS A 255 4.07 22.58 8.52
C LYS A 255 5.07 22.37 9.66
N ILE A 256 5.92 21.36 9.58
CA ILE A 256 6.87 21.09 10.68
C ILE A 256 7.93 22.17 10.83
N GLN A 257 8.28 22.86 9.74
CA GLN A 257 9.18 24.01 9.80
C GLN A 257 8.51 25.21 10.49
N GLN A 258 7.27 25.52 10.14
CA GLN A 258 6.53 26.67 10.65
C GLN A 258 6.07 26.46 12.09
N ASP A 259 5.51 25.29 12.41
CA ASP A 259 4.83 25.06 13.68
C ASP A 259 5.75 24.48 14.75
N TYR A 260 6.81 23.73 14.33
CA TYR A 260 7.70 23.04 15.26
C TYR A 260 9.16 23.49 15.19
N GLY A 261 9.51 24.37 14.26
CA GLY A 261 10.86 24.90 14.10
C GLY A 261 11.88 23.86 13.62
N VAL A 262 11.43 22.80 12.94
CA VAL A 262 12.32 21.83 12.31
C VAL A 262 12.98 22.47 11.10
N GLN A 263 14.29 22.30 10.95
CA GLN A 263 14.97 22.76 9.75
C GLN A 263 14.65 21.84 8.57
N VAL A 264 14.03 22.40 7.52
CA VAL A 264 13.65 21.69 6.30
C VAL A 264 14.16 22.42 5.07
N GLU A 265 14.89 21.74 4.20
CA GLU A 265 15.32 22.24 2.89
C GLU A 265 14.18 22.07 1.86
N LEU A 266 13.21 23.01 1.91
CA LEU A 266 11.98 22.91 1.11
C LEU A 266 12.21 22.94 -0.41
N GLU A 267 13.34 23.50 -0.87
CA GLU A 267 13.67 23.49 -2.30
C GLU A 267 13.91 22.09 -2.84
N ARG A 268 14.48 21.19 -2.01
CA ARG A 268 14.68 19.78 -2.40
C ARG A 268 13.39 18.99 -2.51
N LEU A 269 12.30 19.50 -1.91
CA LEU A 269 10.96 18.91 -1.96
C LEU A 269 10.11 19.58 -3.06
N SER A 270 10.67 19.72 -4.24
CA SER A 270 10.01 20.29 -5.42
C SER A 270 10.23 19.40 -6.63
N LEU A 271 9.20 19.24 -7.47
CA LEU A 271 9.23 18.30 -8.61
C LEU A 271 10.34 18.62 -9.63
N ASP A 272 10.66 19.89 -9.80
CA ASP A 272 11.75 20.36 -10.68
C ASP A 272 13.15 19.94 -10.21
N GLN A 273 13.28 19.38 -9.02
CA GLN A 273 14.54 18.83 -8.50
C GLN A 273 14.74 17.34 -8.84
N TYR A 274 13.83 16.75 -9.61
CA TYR A 274 13.88 15.33 -9.98
C TYR A 274 13.71 15.15 -11.48
N SER A 275 14.46 14.24 -12.06
CA SER A 275 14.10 13.60 -13.32
C SER A 275 13.22 12.39 -13.04
N VAL A 276 12.35 12.06 -13.99
CA VAL A 276 11.41 10.95 -13.87
C VAL A 276 11.66 9.97 -15.01
N ASP A 277 12.14 8.78 -14.69
CA ASP A 277 12.15 7.66 -15.62
C ASP A 277 10.80 6.96 -15.61
N VAL A 278 10.16 6.82 -16.78
CA VAL A 278 8.82 6.26 -16.89
C VAL A 278 8.86 4.89 -17.55
N LYS A 279 8.64 3.85 -16.77
CA LYS A 279 8.48 2.48 -17.27
C LYS A 279 7.07 2.30 -17.82
N LYS A 280 6.94 2.23 -19.16
CA LYS A 280 5.65 2.20 -19.87
C LYS A 280 4.87 0.90 -19.65
N ALA A 281 3.56 1.04 -19.33
CA ALA A 281 2.62 -0.07 -19.10
C ALA A 281 3.23 -1.15 -18.17
N PHE A 282 3.83 -0.72 -17.07
CA PHE A 282 4.69 -1.56 -16.23
C PHE A 282 3.99 -2.03 -14.95
N PHE A 283 2.93 -1.36 -14.51
CA PHE A 283 2.29 -1.60 -13.23
C PHE A 283 0.80 -1.92 -13.37
N LEU A 284 0.41 -3.15 -13.06
CA LEU A 284 -0.97 -3.50 -12.78
C LEU A 284 -1.14 -3.55 -11.27
N GLY A 285 -1.76 -2.52 -10.73
CA GLY A 285 -1.92 -2.35 -9.29
C GLY A 285 -2.88 -3.34 -8.65
N SER A 286 -3.07 -3.22 -7.36
CA SER A 286 -3.88 -4.13 -6.54
C SER A 286 -5.34 -4.20 -6.99
N GLN A 287 -5.93 -3.08 -7.41
CA GLN A 287 -7.27 -2.99 -7.95
C GLN A 287 -7.32 -3.57 -9.37
N GLY A 288 -6.35 -3.22 -10.23
CA GLY A 288 -6.23 -3.74 -11.58
C GLY A 288 -6.07 -5.26 -11.61
N LYS A 289 -5.31 -5.85 -10.68
CA LYS A 289 -5.19 -7.31 -10.56
C LYS A 289 -6.50 -8.00 -10.19
N LYS A 290 -7.39 -7.34 -9.43
CA LYS A 290 -8.71 -7.87 -9.09
C LYS A 290 -9.65 -7.91 -10.31
N VAL A 291 -9.58 -6.88 -11.15
CA VAL A 291 -10.44 -6.77 -12.35
C VAL A 291 -9.78 -7.34 -13.59
N SER A 292 -8.50 -7.60 -13.56
CA SER A 292 -7.64 -8.16 -14.61
C SER A 292 -7.41 -7.25 -15.82
N LEU A 293 -6.47 -7.67 -16.69
CA LEU A 293 -6.21 -7.01 -17.99
C LEU A 293 -7.41 -7.03 -18.96
N ALA A 294 -8.49 -7.74 -18.61
CA ALA A 294 -9.72 -7.69 -19.37
C ALA A 294 -10.45 -6.33 -19.26
N LEU A 295 -10.24 -5.62 -18.14
CA LEU A 295 -10.97 -4.40 -17.79
C LEU A 295 -10.07 -3.24 -17.35
N ALA A 296 -8.81 -3.51 -17.02
CA ALA A 296 -7.85 -2.50 -16.60
C ALA A 296 -6.60 -2.55 -17.48
N GLU A 297 -6.17 -1.40 -17.96
CA GLU A 297 -4.88 -1.26 -18.63
C GLU A 297 -3.79 -0.98 -17.60
N PRO A 298 -2.58 -1.55 -17.77
CA PRO A 298 -1.47 -1.28 -16.86
C PRO A 298 -1.11 0.20 -16.84
N ASP A 299 -0.76 0.68 -15.66
CA ASP A 299 -0.22 2.01 -15.47
C ASP A 299 1.24 2.12 -15.97
N ASP A 300 1.61 3.29 -16.38
CA ASP A 300 3.00 3.70 -16.44
C ASP A 300 3.55 3.83 -15.03
N PHE A 301 4.78 3.40 -14.80
CA PHE A 301 5.39 3.45 -13.47
C PHE A 301 6.55 4.46 -13.45
N PRO A 302 6.38 5.61 -12.78
CA PRO A 302 7.42 6.62 -12.66
C PRO A 302 8.44 6.24 -11.57
N VAL A 303 9.73 6.40 -11.89
CA VAL A 303 10.86 6.27 -10.95
C VAL A 303 11.53 7.65 -10.86
N LEU A 304 11.71 8.15 -9.64
CA LEU A 304 12.28 9.46 -9.38
C LEU A 304 13.80 9.37 -9.23
N HIS A 305 14.52 10.32 -9.84
CA HIS A 305 15.96 10.48 -9.69
C HIS A 305 16.27 11.94 -9.35
N PRO A 306 16.84 12.24 -8.17
CA PRO A 306 17.25 13.61 -7.85
C PRO A 306 18.26 14.14 -8.86
N LEU A 307 18.08 15.39 -9.30
CA LEU A 307 19.02 16.07 -10.20
C LEU A 307 20.31 16.49 -9.48
N ARG A 308 20.25 16.63 -8.17
CA ARG A 308 21.40 16.98 -7.33
C ARG A 308 22.11 15.71 -6.87
N LYS A 309 23.43 15.80 -6.68
CA LYS A 309 24.17 14.76 -5.95
C LYS A 309 23.56 14.59 -4.55
N THR A 310 23.40 13.36 -4.11
CA THR A 310 22.88 12.98 -2.80
C THR A 310 23.88 12.13 -2.06
N ASP A 311 23.80 12.10 -0.74
CA ASP A 311 24.67 11.31 0.12
C ASP A 311 23.87 10.94 1.37
N PHE A 312 23.51 9.67 1.46
CA PHE A 312 22.71 9.11 2.54
C PHE A 312 23.45 8.00 3.26
N TYR A 313 23.15 7.89 4.55
CA TYR A 313 23.42 6.70 5.34
C TYR A 313 22.06 6.08 5.70
N LEU A 314 21.88 4.80 5.38
CA LEU A 314 20.68 4.02 5.69
C LEU A 314 21.05 3.00 6.76
N ASP A 315 20.45 3.17 7.96
CA ASP A 315 20.54 2.19 9.03
C ASP A 315 19.31 1.26 9.00
N ASN A 316 19.59 -0.02 8.90
CA ASN A 316 18.59 -1.07 8.79
C ASN A 316 18.23 -1.74 10.11
N TYR A 317 18.65 -1.17 11.23
CA TYR A 317 18.36 -1.70 12.56
C TYR A 317 18.64 -3.21 12.66
N LYS A 318 19.77 -3.67 12.15
CA LYS A 318 20.24 -5.07 12.16
C LYS A 318 19.40 -6.05 11.32
N THR A 319 18.43 -5.60 10.54
CA THR A 319 17.65 -6.50 9.66
C THR A 319 18.46 -6.99 8.46
N ILE A 320 19.32 -6.13 7.95
CA ILE A 320 20.33 -6.35 6.89
C ILE A 320 21.50 -5.40 7.16
N GLU A 321 22.54 -5.48 6.36
CA GLU A 321 23.67 -4.55 6.43
C GLU A 321 23.21 -3.11 6.18
N ASN A 322 23.85 -2.15 6.88
CA ASN A 322 23.64 -0.74 6.64
C ASN A 322 24.25 -0.32 5.30
N GLU A 323 23.72 0.70 4.69
CA GLU A 323 24.09 1.12 3.35
C GLU A 323 24.49 2.60 3.33
N GLU A 324 25.47 2.93 2.49
CA GLU A 324 25.89 4.30 2.23
C GLU A 324 25.87 4.57 0.74
N GLY A 325 25.34 5.72 0.32
CA GLY A 325 25.29 6.02 -1.10
C GLY A 325 24.36 7.19 -1.44
N SER A 326 24.06 7.24 -2.71
CA SER A 326 23.12 8.22 -3.24
C SER A 326 21.66 7.86 -2.92
N PHE A 327 20.72 8.65 -3.41
CA PHE A 327 19.28 8.45 -3.19
C PHE A 327 18.81 7.04 -3.58
N GLU A 328 19.49 6.41 -4.52
CA GLU A 328 19.17 5.07 -5.05
C GLU A 328 19.21 3.97 -3.98
N ILE A 329 19.96 4.14 -2.87
CA ILE A 329 19.91 3.17 -1.75
C ILE A 329 18.53 3.11 -1.07
N THR A 330 17.66 4.07 -1.33
CA THR A 330 16.28 4.07 -0.84
C THR A 330 15.32 3.23 -1.67
N TYR A 331 15.81 2.64 -2.79
CA TYR A 331 15.07 1.74 -3.66
C TYR A 331 15.50 0.30 -3.49
N ASP A 332 14.52 -0.61 -3.62
CA ASP A 332 14.79 -2.00 -3.99
C ASP A 332 14.68 -2.10 -5.52
N GLU A 333 15.79 -2.27 -6.21
CA GLU A 333 15.81 -2.33 -7.69
C GLU A 333 15.13 -3.58 -8.25
N HIS A 334 15.01 -4.65 -7.46
CA HIS A 334 14.50 -5.92 -7.93
C HIS A 334 13.10 -5.84 -8.56
N PRO A 335 12.08 -5.22 -7.91
CA PRO A 335 10.76 -5.07 -8.52
C PRO A 335 10.75 -4.19 -9.77
N LEU A 336 11.77 -3.34 -9.95
CA LEU A 336 11.91 -2.45 -11.11
C LEU A 336 12.55 -3.14 -12.32
N GLY A 337 13.26 -4.25 -12.09
CA GLY A 337 13.95 -5.03 -13.13
C GLY A 337 13.06 -6.05 -13.85
N VAL A 338 11.89 -6.39 -13.30
CA VAL A 338 11.04 -7.47 -13.80
C VAL A 338 9.65 -6.94 -14.16
N LYS A 339 9.29 -7.01 -15.46
CA LYS A 339 7.94 -6.70 -15.89
C LYS A 339 7.06 -7.95 -15.82
N ASP A 340 6.43 -8.17 -14.68
CA ASP A 340 5.40 -9.19 -14.48
C ASP A 340 4.18 -8.54 -13.83
N LEU A 341 3.15 -8.26 -14.63
CA LEU A 341 2.01 -7.47 -14.23
C LEU A 341 1.20 -8.09 -13.08
N TYR A 342 1.23 -9.42 -12.95
CA TYR A 342 0.43 -10.10 -11.93
C TYR A 342 1.22 -10.49 -10.68
N HIS A 343 2.51 -10.79 -10.82
CA HIS A 343 3.28 -11.37 -9.71
C HIS A 343 4.27 -10.37 -9.09
N THR A 344 4.64 -9.29 -9.78
CA THR A 344 5.48 -8.24 -9.20
C THR A 344 4.64 -7.06 -8.69
N ASN A 345 5.22 -6.34 -7.74
CA ASN A 345 4.69 -5.08 -7.24
C ASN A 345 5.79 -4.03 -7.31
N PRO A 346 5.88 -3.26 -8.41
CA PRO A 346 6.90 -2.21 -8.56
C PRO A 346 6.82 -1.14 -7.46
N TYR A 347 5.64 -0.90 -6.89
CA TYR A 347 5.49 0.07 -5.81
C TYR A 347 6.31 -0.28 -4.56
N ALA A 348 6.51 -1.58 -4.29
CA ALA A 348 7.35 -2.05 -3.20
C ALA A 348 8.86 -1.78 -3.40
N ALA A 349 9.27 -1.23 -4.55
CA ALA A 349 10.64 -0.75 -4.73
C ALA A 349 10.95 0.46 -3.86
N TYR A 350 9.96 1.29 -3.61
CA TYR A 350 10.12 2.46 -2.75
C TYR A 350 10.27 2.08 -1.28
N GLY A 351 10.72 3.04 -0.45
CA GLY A 351 10.88 2.84 1.00
C GLY A 351 11.86 1.72 1.34
N ALA A 352 12.92 1.58 0.53
CA ALA A 352 13.95 0.57 0.72
C ALA A 352 13.40 -0.88 0.74
N GLY A 353 12.30 -1.15 -0.01
CA GLY A 353 11.68 -2.47 -0.11
C GLY A 353 10.71 -2.81 1.00
N ASP A 354 9.90 -1.86 1.45
CA ASP A 354 8.81 -2.04 2.45
C ASP A 354 9.34 -2.64 3.77
N ARG A 355 10.40 -2.03 4.32
CA ARG A 355 11.04 -2.47 5.57
C ARG A 355 10.24 -2.06 6.80
N PRO A 356 10.22 -2.87 7.88
CA PRO A 356 9.47 -2.54 9.10
C PRO A 356 10.03 -1.33 9.85
N LEU A 357 11.35 -1.18 9.88
CA LEU A 357 12.03 -0.08 10.55
C LEU A 357 13.36 0.18 9.86
N PHE A 358 13.62 1.43 9.51
CA PHE A 358 14.91 1.92 9.02
C PHE A 358 15.07 3.40 9.32
N SER A 359 16.28 3.94 9.22
CA SER A 359 16.49 5.37 9.27
C SER A 359 17.39 5.87 8.15
N LEU A 360 17.19 7.11 7.76
CA LEU A 360 17.96 7.82 6.74
C LEU A 360 18.61 9.06 7.37
N GLU A 361 19.92 9.16 7.24
CA GLU A 361 20.65 10.38 7.49
C GLU A 361 21.05 11.03 6.17
N ASN A 362 20.62 12.25 5.92
CA ASN A 362 21.04 13.05 4.78
C ASN A 362 22.33 13.81 5.14
N ARG A 363 23.48 13.28 4.73
CA ARG A 363 24.81 13.82 5.07
C ARG A 363 25.10 15.16 4.40
N GLN A 364 24.35 15.51 3.35
CA GLN A 364 24.48 16.82 2.70
C GLN A 364 23.88 17.95 3.53
N LEU A 365 23.05 17.65 4.52
CA LEU A 365 22.50 18.60 5.48
C LEU A 365 23.30 18.65 6.78
N SER A 366 24.62 18.46 6.70
CA SER A 366 25.53 18.40 7.86
C SER A 366 25.49 19.67 8.73
N ASN A 367 25.20 20.82 8.14
CA ASN A 367 25.05 22.10 8.82
C ASN A 367 23.69 22.31 9.52
N PHE A 368 22.71 21.41 9.29
CA PHE A 368 21.43 21.46 9.97
C PHE A 368 21.57 20.96 11.41
N LYS A 369 20.69 21.45 12.29
CA LYS A 369 20.55 20.91 13.64
C LYS A 369 20.32 19.42 13.59
N ASN A 370 20.74 18.72 14.62
CA ASN A 370 20.58 17.27 14.71
C ASN A 370 19.14 16.90 15.14
N GLN A 371 18.14 17.45 14.44
CA GLN A 371 16.73 17.20 14.69
C GLN A 371 16.31 15.91 13.98
N LYS A 372 15.57 15.09 14.69
CA LYS A 372 15.11 13.78 14.24
C LYS A 372 13.61 13.76 14.07
N VAL A 373 13.14 13.30 12.92
CA VAL A 373 11.72 13.06 12.64
C VAL A 373 11.46 11.56 12.61
N LEU A 374 10.49 11.09 13.37
CA LEU A 374 9.95 9.73 13.27
C LEU A 374 8.68 9.75 12.44
N LEU A 375 8.67 9.04 11.33
CA LEU A 375 7.52 8.81 10.48
C LEU A 375 6.95 7.41 10.74
N ILE A 376 5.79 7.35 11.36
CA ILE A 376 4.98 6.13 11.46
C ILE A 376 4.00 6.14 10.29
N LYS A 377 4.04 5.10 9.44
CA LYS A 377 3.39 5.15 8.14
C LYS A 377 2.61 3.89 7.79
N ASP A 378 1.69 4.02 6.83
CA ASP A 378 1.23 2.93 5.97
C ASP A 378 2.02 2.92 4.64
N SER A 379 1.56 2.15 3.65
CA SER A 379 2.28 2.01 2.37
C SER A 379 2.39 3.30 1.54
N PHE A 380 1.59 4.32 1.80
CA PHE A 380 1.77 5.63 1.17
C PHE A 380 3.10 6.28 1.58
N GLY A 381 3.56 5.96 2.79
CA GLY A 381 4.86 6.40 3.26
C GLY A 381 6.05 5.80 2.52
N ASP A 382 5.88 4.74 1.72
CA ASP A 382 6.98 4.13 0.98
C ASP A 382 7.57 5.10 -0.05
N THR A 383 6.72 5.79 -0.82
CA THR A 383 7.18 6.84 -1.76
C THR A 383 7.46 8.17 -1.06
N PHE A 384 6.77 8.45 0.05
CA PHE A 384 6.94 9.71 0.79
C PHE A 384 8.28 9.77 1.52
N ALA A 385 8.69 8.70 2.22
CA ALA A 385 9.85 8.72 3.09
C ALA A 385 11.17 9.06 2.37
N PRO A 386 11.53 8.44 1.22
CA PRO A 386 12.73 8.79 0.48
C PRO A 386 12.76 10.26 0.07
N VAL A 387 11.64 10.75 -0.46
CA VAL A 387 11.54 12.15 -0.90
C VAL A 387 11.63 13.09 0.29
N PHE A 388 10.94 12.80 1.38
CA PHE A 388 10.94 13.64 2.58
C PHE A 388 12.34 13.72 3.22
N ALA A 389 13.10 12.61 3.19
CA ALA A 389 14.49 12.58 3.64
C ALA A 389 15.43 13.51 2.84
N MET A 390 15.07 13.88 1.61
CA MET A 390 15.83 14.87 0.85
C MET A 390 15.87 16.23 1.53
N GLY A 391 14.80 16.60 2.24
CA GLY A 391 14.62 17.90 2.86
C GLY A 391 14.97 17.96 4.34
N ILE A 392 15.21 16.84 5.02
CA ILE A 392 15.49 16.78 6.47
C ILE A 392 16.74 15.97 6.75
N LYS A 393 17.41 16.26 7.90
CA LYS A 393 18.68 15.62 8.22
C LYS A 393 18.54 14.18 8.67
N HIS A 394 17.63 13.88 9.61
CA HIS A 394 17.42 12.54 10.13
C HIS A 394 15.95 12.15 10.08
N LEU A 395 15.65 11.05 9.39
CA LEU A 395 14.33 10.45 9.29
C LEU A 395 14.38 9.01 9.78
N VAL A 396 13.61 8.69 10.81
CA VAL A 396 13.31 7.30 11.20
C VAL A 396 11.96 6.93 10.59
N VAL A 397 11.88 5.78 9.95
CA VAL A 397 10.67 5.29 9.27
C VAL A 397 10.22 3.98 9.88
N LEU A 398 8.98 3.95 10.34
CA LEU A 398 8.36 2.81 10.98
C LEU A 398 7.11 2.37 10.22
N ASP A 399 7.08 1.12 9.79
CA ASP A 399 5.87 0.46 9.28
C ASP A 399 5.31 -0.51 10.32
N VAL A 400 4.23 -0.10 10.96
CA VAL A 400 3.59 -0.90 12.02
C VAL A 400 2.95 -2.20 11.52
N ARG A 401 2.80 -2.40 10.20
CA ARG A 401 2.25 -3.64 9.63
C ARG A 401 3.18 -4.83 9.84
N SER A 402 4.47 -4.58 9.90
CA SER A 402 5.52 -5.59 10.01
C SER A 402 6.43 -5.41 11.24
N PHE A 403 6.24 -4.34 12.00
CA PHE A 403 6.91 -4.10 13.26
C PHE A 403 6.06 -4.65 14.42
N THR A 404 6.62 -5.57 15.20
CA THR A 404 5.93 -6.24 16.32
C THR A 404 6.35 -5.70 17.69
N GLY A 405 7.29 -4.73 17.73
CA GLY A 405 7.73 -4.10 18.97
C GLY A 405 6.86 -2.93 19.40
N SER A 406 7.16 -2.37 20.58
CA SER A 406 6.49 -1.19 21.14
C SER A 406 6.97 0.09 20.45
N VAL A 407 6.02 0.87 19.91
CA VAL A 407 6.29 2.19 19.32
C VAL A 407 6.72 3.19 20.41
N GLU A 408 6.12 3.11 21.60
CA GLU A 408 6.50 3.96 22.73
C GLU A 408 7.95 3.71 23.17
N THR A 409 8.38 2.42 23.20
CA THR A 409 9.78 2.09 23.47
C THR A 409 10.73 2.61 22.39
N LEU A 410 10.33 2.52 21.11
CA LEU A 410 11.11 3.11 20.00
C LEU A 410 11.26 4.61 20.18
N ILE A 411 10.17 5.32 20.50
CA ILE A 411 10.20 6.78 20.76
C ILE A 411 11.16 7.11 21.90
N CYS A 412 11.14 6.35 23.01
CA CYS A 412 12.06 6.55 24.13
C CYS A 412 13.53 6.35 23.73
N LYS A 413 13.83 5.40 22.86
CA LYS A 413 15.19 5.13 22.36
C LYS A 413 15.65 6.17 21.36
N GLU A 414 14.83 6.47 20.37
CA GLU A 414 15.17 7.37 19.28
C GLU A 414 15.10 8.85 19.65
N LYS A 415 14.26 9.21 20.62
CA LYS A 415 14.04 10.58 21.11
C LYS A 415 13.79 11.57 19.94
N PRO A 416 12.79 11.31 19.09
CA PRO A 416 12.52 12.19 17.97
C PRO A 416 12.01 13.56 18.44
N ASP A 417 12.45 14.63 17.76
CA ASP A 417 11.92 15.98 17.98
C ASP A 417 10.46 16.08 17.50
N VAL A 418 10.14 15.34 16.43
CA VAL A 418 8.79 15.27 15.84
C VAL A 418 8.42 13.84 15.52
N VAL A 419 7.20 13.45 15.86
CA VAL A 419 6.55 12.22 15.43
C VAL A 419 5.42 12.57 14.46
N LEU A 420 5.51 12.05 13.24
CA LEU A 420 4.48 12.11 12.22
C LEU A 420 3.79 10.75 12.14
N LEU A 421 2.48 10.70 12.38
CA LEU A 421 1.67 9.51 12.13
C LEU A 421 0.88 9.73 10.84
N MET A 422 1.29 9.09 9.74
CA MET A 422 0.69 9.27 8.42
C MET A 422 -0.07 8.02 7.99
N TYR A 423 -1.40 8.13 7.93
CA TYR A 423 -2.29 7.08 7.49
C TYR A 423 -3.27 7.54 6.43
N THR A 424 -3.70 6.59 5.60
CA THR A 424 -4.76 6.78 4.61
C THR A 424 -6.12 6.38 5.17
N PRO A 425 -7.24 6.91 4.63
CA PRO A 425 -8.56 6.43 4.96
C PRO A 425 -8.73 4.93 4.68
N ASN A 426 -8.03 4.43 3.68
CA ASN A 426 -8.00 3.02 3.32
C ASN A 426 -7.44 2.15 4.44
N TYR A 427 -6.32 2.60 5.01
CA TYR A 427 -5.69 1.90 6.11
C TYR A 427 -6.52 1.95 7.39
N GLU A 428 -7.14 3.07 7.67
CA GLU A 428 -8.03 3.27 8.81
C GLU A 428 -9.26 2.35 8.74
N GLY A 429 -9.81 2.14 7.52
CA GLY A 429 -11.00 1.35 7.26
C GLY A 429 -10.78 -0.15 7.08
N GLU A 430 -9.55 -0.60 6.92
CA GLU A 430 -9.26 -2.00 6.63
C GLU A 430 -9.55 -2.94 7.80
N ILE A 431 -10.30 -4.02 7.52
CA ILE A 431 -10.82 -4.98 8.51
C ILE A 431 -9.97 -6.24 8.59
N ASP A 432 -8.79 -6.31 8.02
CA ASP A 432 -7.91 -7.49 8.21
C ASP A 432 -7.23 -7.45 9.58
N TRP A 433 -8.03 -7.81 10.57
CA TRP A 433 -7.72 -7.72 11.98
C TRP A 433 -6.53 -8.61 12.44
N LYS A 434 -6.20 -9.70 11.74
CA LYS A 434 -5.09 -10.59 12.14
C LYS A 434 -3.69 -10.03 11.92
N LYS A 435 -3.54 -9.11 10.97
CA LYS A 435 -2.28 -8.41 10.69
C LYS A 435 -2.27 -6.99 11.25
N HIS A 436 -3.41 -6.47 11.69
CA HIS A 436 -3.66 -5.05 11.85
C HIS A 436 -4.35 -4.65 13.16
N GLU A 437 -4.48 -5.59 14.13
CA GLU A 437 -4.86 -5.22 15.50
C GLU A 437 -3.90 -4.18 16.10
N ALA A 438 -2.66 -4.14 15.60
CA ALA A 438 -1.61 -3.27 16.09
C ALA A 438 -1.53 -1.89 15.39
N LYS A 439 -2.32 -1.59 14.35
CA LYS A 439 -2.20 -0.34 13.59
C LYS A 439 -2.35 0.93 14.44
N PHE A 440 -3.15 0.84 15.47
CA PHE A 440 -3.41 1.91 16.43
C PHE A 440 -3.03 1.51 17.86
N ASP A 441 -2.31 0.41 18.05
CA ASP A 441 -1.68 0.06 19.33
C ASP A 441 -0.20 0.43 19.28
N PHE A 442 0.16 1.49 19.97
CA PHE A 442 1.50 2.06 19.97
C PHE A 442 2.30 1.74 21.25
N ARG A 443 1.72 0.99 22.17
CA ARG A 443 2.31 0.63 23.46
C ARG A 443 3.48 -0.31 23.33
#